data_51542fe18aa8d292deab1ec445428003
#
_entry.id   51542fe18aa8d292deab1ec445428003
#
_cell.length_a   1.000
_cell.length_b   1.000
_cell.length_c   1.000
_cell.angle_alpha   90.00
_cell.angle_beta   90.00
_cell.angle_gamma   90.00
#
_symmetry.space_group_name_H-M   'P 1'
#
loop_
_entity.id
_entity.type
_entity.pdbx_description
1 polymer ?
#
loop_
_entity_poly.entity_id
_entity_poly.type
_entity_poly.pdbx_seq_one_letter_code
_entity_poly.pdbx_strand_id
1 'polypeptide(L)'
;MGLDVGSTTIKAVILDPDENILFEDYRRHHADITGAMASLLGDAADALPGAKVRTTVTGSAGLGTAEALGLTFIQEVMAETAAVQRWNPDADVLLELGGEDAKITYLKPVPEQRMNGSCAGGTGAFIDQMATLLHTDTPGLNDLASRAKTIHPIASRCGVFAKSDLQPLINEGARHEDLAASVLQAVATQCIAGLACGRPIRGKVIFLGGPLHFMPSLRDAFSRVLEGKKVDGYITPERAQLYVAMGAALTSTSEPIVLAETAKRSRHARTQNGISQSMPPLFRSEEELDEFNQRHSHAKLPRLPLHDARGSLFLGIDAGSTTIKSVLIDESLNIVASHYASNEGDPVSAAVQILADLYDTMPAEATIARTCTTGYGEGLVKAALEAEDGEVETMAHYRAADHLLPGVTAIIDIGGQDMKYLRVVDQVIDSISVNEECSSGCGSFLQT
;
A
#
# COMPACT_ATOMS: atom_id res chain seq x y z
N MET A 1 -14.20 -16.17 -25.01
CA MET A 1 -14.10 -15.38 -23.74
C MET A 1 -12.74 -15.57 -23.12
N GLY A 2 -12.10 -14.50 -22.73
CA GLY A 2 -10.91 -14.51 -21.90
C GLY A 2 -11.26 -14.00 -20.51
N LEU A 3 -10.83 -14.72 -19.49
CA LEU A 3 -11.02 -14.37 -18.09
C LEU A 3 -9.63 -14.20 -17.46
N ASP A 4 -9.26 -12.98 -17.11
CA ASP A 4 -8.01 -12.67 -16.41
C ASP A 4 -8.28 -12.50 -14.91
N VAL A 5 -7.76 -13.41 -14.10
CA VAL A 5 -7.90 -13.41 -12.64
C VAL A 5 -6.54 -13.04 -12.04
N GLY A 6 -6.35 -11.73 -11.89
CA GLY A 6 -5.13 -11.17 -11.30
C GLY A 6 -5.17 -11.12 -9.77
N SER A 7 -4.10 -10.60 -9.18
CA SER A 7 -3.94 -10.48 -7.72
C SER A 7 -4.92 -9.49 -7.05
N THR A 8 -5.31 -8.44 -7.76
CA THR A 8 -6.20 -7.38 -7.22
C THR A 8 -7.49 -7.20 -8.02
N THR A 9 -7.51 -7.67 -9.27
CA THR A 9 -8.61 -7.41 -10.22
C THR A 9 -9.00 -8.66 -11.00
N ILE A 10 -10.27 -8.72 -11.41
CA ILE A 10 -10.78 -9.68 -12.40
C ILE A 10 -11.24 -8.91 -13.64
N LYS A 11 -10.93 -9.48 -14.81
CA LYS A 11 -11.33 -8.90 -16.08
C LYS A 11 -11.91 -10.00 -16.96
N ALA A 12 -12.93 -9.66 -17.74
CA ALA A 12 -13.46 -10.55 -18.76
C ALA A 12 -13.65 -9.81 -20.07
N VAL A 13 -13.33 -10.48 -21.18
CA VAL A 13 -13.60 -10.01 -22.53
C VAL A 13 -14.22 -11.15 -23.34
N ILE A 14 -15.33 -10.87 -24.01
CA ILE A 14 -15.97 -11.79 -24.96
C ILE A 14 -15.86 -11.18 -26.35
N LEU A 15 -15.23 -11.91 -27.26
CA LEU A 15 -15.09 -11.54 -28.65
C LEU A 15 -16.06 -12.36 -29.53
N ASP A 16 -16.57 -11.75 -30.58
CA ASP A 16 -17.21 -12.48 -31.64
C ASP A 16 -16.17 -13.11 -32.62
N PRO A 17 -16.61 -13.88 -33.64
CA PRO A 17 -15.68 -14.45 -34.64
C PRO A 17 -14.92 -13.41 -35.49
N ASP A 18 -15.42 -12.19 -35.56
CA ASP A 18 -14.78 -11.07 -36.25
C ASP A 18 -13.90 -10.22 -35.30
N GLU A 19 -13.70 -10.72 -34.07
CA GLU A 19 -12.91 -10.08 -33.00
C GLU A 19 -13.50 -8.77 -32.46
N ASN A 20 -14.79 -8.50 -32.70
CA ASN A 20 -15.47 -7.39 -32.03
C ASN A 20 -15.78 -7.75 -30.59
N ILE A 21 -15.66 -6.78 -29.70
CA ILE A 21 -15.97 -6.96 -28.29
C ILE A 21 -17.48 -6.94 -28.08
N LEU A 22 -18.04 -8.07 -27.63
CA LEU A 22 -19.44 -8.20 -27.26
C LEU A 22 -19.72 -7.88 -25.81
N PHE A 23 -18.72 -8.12 -24.95
CA PHE A 23 -18.77 -7.84 -23.50
C PHE A 23 -17.35 -7.57 -23.01
N GLU A 24 -17.22 -6.59 -22.15
CA GLU A 24 -15.99 -6.31 -21.40
C GLU A 24 -16.31 -5.83 -19.99
N ASP A 25 -15.50 -6.27 -19.03
CA ASP A 25 -15.60 -5.83 -17.63
C ASP A 25 -14.22 -5.85 -16.95
N TYR A 26 -14.02 -4.89 -16.05
CA TYR A 26 -12.84 -4.73 -15.24
C TYR A 26 -13.27 -4.33 -13.83
N ARG A 27 -13.02 -5.19 -12.83
CA ARG A 27 -13.39 -4.91 -11.42
C ARG A 27 -12.36 -5.38 -10.42
N ARG A 28 -12.27 -4.67 -9.30
CA ARG A 28 -11.49 -5.10 -8.13
C ARG A 28 -12.25 -6.18 -7.38
N HIS A 29 -11.53 -7.20 -6.89
CA HIS A 29 -12.14 -8.29 -6.12
C HIS A 29 -12.00 -8.14 -4.60
N HIS A 30 -11.18 -7.19 -4.10
CA HIS A 30 -11.01 -6.94 -2.67
C HIS A 30 -10.81 -8.23 -1.85
N ALA A 31 -9.95 -9.13 -2.32
CA ALA A 31 -9.69 -10.47 -1.80
C ALA A 31 -10.87 -11.47 -1.89
N ASP A 32 -12.06 -11.08 -2.36
CA ASP A 32 -13.19 -11.98 -2.67
C ASP A 32 -13.22 -12.31 -4.17
N ILE A 33 -12.27 -13.14 -4.60
CA ILE A 33 -12.17 -13.59 -6.01
C ILE A 33 -13.44 -14.34 -6.43
N THR A 34 -13.97 -15.21 -5.57
CA THR A 34 -15.14 -16.05 -5.89
C THR A 34 -16.40 -15.21 -6.08
N GLY A 35 -16.68 -14.28 -5.19
CA GLY A 35 -17.84 -13.38 -5.29
C GLY A 35 -17.74 -12.44 -6.50
N ALA A 36 -16.59 -11.82 -6.69
CA ALA A 36 -16.34 -10.92 -7.82
C ALA A 36 -16.48 -11.66 -9.17
N MET A 37 -15.92 -12.86 -9.28
CA MET A 37 -16.02 -13.71 -10.48
C MET A 37 -17.46 -14.13 -10.76
N ALA A 38 -18.18 -14.57 -9.73
CA ALA A 38 -19.58 -14.98 -9.88
C ALA A 38 -20.48 -13.82 -10.34
N SER A 39 -20.24 -12.63 -9.80
CA SER A 39 -20.93 -11.41 -10.22
C SER A 39 -20.59 -11.06 -11.67
N LEU A 40 -19.31 -11.00 -12.03
CA LEU A 40 -18.85 -10.67 -13.38
C LEU A 40 -19.41 -11.62 -14.45
N LEU A 41 -19.34 -12.94 -14.18
CA LEU A 41 -19.88 -13.95 -15.09
C LEU A 41 -21.41 -13.93 -15.14
N GLY A 42 -22.08 -13.53 -14.06
CA GLY A 42 -23.52 -13.28 -14.03
C GLY A 42 -23.92 -12.14 -14.98
N ASP A 43 -23.24 -10.99 -14.85
CA ASP A 43 -23.48 -9.82 -15.70
C ASP A 43 -23.22 -10.13 -17.20
N ALA A 44 -22.17 -10.90 -17.48
CA ALA A 44 -21.88 -11.36 -18.83
C ALA A 44 -23.00 -12.28 -19.39
N ALA A 45 -23.54 -13.18 -18.56
CA ALA A 45 -24.62 -14.09 -18.95
C ALA A 45 -25.96 -13.34 -19.18
N ASP A 46 -26.20 -12.30 -18.40
CA ASP A 46 -27.38 -11.44 -18.55
C ASP A 46 -27.27 -10.54 -19.79
N ALA A 47 -26.06 -10.06 -20.11
CA ALA A 47 -25.80 -9.28 -21.33
C ALA A 47 -25.89 -10.14 -22.61
N LEU A 48 -25.56 -11.43 -22.53
CA LEU A 48 -25.55 -12.35 -23.67
C LEU A 48 -26.37 -13.62 -23.38
N PRO A 49 -27.71 -13.53 -23.32
CA PRO A 49 -28.58 -14.64 -22.93
C PRO A 49 -28.43 -15.85 -23.86
N GLY A 50 -28.17 -17.02 -23.26
CA GLY A 50 -28.05 -18.28 -24.01
C GLY A 50 -26.75 -18.44 -24.81
N ALA A 51 -25.82 -17.50 -24.70
CA ALA A 51 -24.54 -17.56 -25.41
C ALA A 51 -23.76 -18.81 -25.03
N LYS A 52 -23.12 -19.42 -26.02
CA LYS A 52 -22.10 -20.44 -25.84
C LYS A 52 -20.74 -19.85 -26.17
N VAL A 53 -19.82 -19.90 -25.22
CA VAL A 53 -18.51 -19.28 -25.34
C VAL A 53 -17.39 -20.30 -25.15
N ARG A 54 -16.32 -20.16 -25.94
CA ARG A 54 -15.04 -20.80 -25.65
C ARG A 54 -14.35 -19.95 -24.61
N THR A 55 -13.91 -20.54 -23.50
CA THR A 55 -13.37 -19.79 -22.38
C THR A 55 -11.95 -20.22 -22.07
N THR A 56 -11.06 -19.26 -21.97
CA THR A 56 -9.68 -19.44 -21.49
C THR A 56 -9.43 -18.52 -20.32
N VAL A 57 -8.86 -19.05 -19.26
CA VAL A 57 -8.51 -18.34 -18.04
C VAL A 57 -7.01 -18.01 -18.04
N THR A 58 -6.66 -16.87 -17.50
CA THR A 58 -5.27 -16.42 -17.31
C THR A 58 -5.16 -15.60 -16.02
N GLY A 59 -3.99 -15.04 -15.73
CA GLY A 59 -3.73 -14.24 -14.54
C GLY A 59 -3.10 -15.04 -13.40
N SER A 60 -2.56 -14.33 -12.41
CA SER A 60 -1.80 -14.92 -11.28
C SER A 60 -2.63 -15.88 -10.42
N ALA A 61 -3.93 -15.63 -10.24
CA ALA A 61 -4.87 -16.53 -9.57
C ALA A 61 -5.67 -17.41 -10.56
N GLY A 62 -5.35 -17.34 -11.85
CA GLY A 62 -6.11 -17.97 -12.93
C GLY A 62 -6.01 -19.49 -12.95
N LEU A 63 -4.86 -20.08 -12.62
CA LEU A 63 -4.67 -21.54 -12.68
C LEU A 63 -5.64 -22.29 -11.76
N GLY A 64 -5.72 -21.89 -10.49
CA GLY A 64 -6.64 -22.51 -9.54
C GLY A 64 -8.12 -22.28 -9.93
N THR A 65 -8.42 -21.13 -10.52
CA THR A 65 -9.75 -20.81 -11.06
C THR A 65 -10.10 -21.71 -12.25
N ALA A 66 -9.17 -21.92 -13.17
CA ALA A 66 -9.36 -22.78 -14.33
C ALA A 66 -9.62 -24.24 -13.91
N GLU A 67 -8.84 -24.77 -12.97
CA GLU A 67 -9.01 -26.10 -12.39
C GLU A 67 -10.39 -26.24 -11.71
N ALA A 68 -10.78 -25.28 -10.87
CA ALA A 68 -12.05 -25.31 -10.15
C ALA A 68 -13.27 -25.27 -11.07
N LEU A 69 -13.16 -24.61 -12.23
CA LEU A 69 -14.24 -24.48 -13.21
C LEU A 69 -14.15 -25.50 -14.35
N GLY A 70 -13.07 -26.27 -14.45
CA GLY A 70 -12.82 -27.18 -15.57
C GLY A 70 -12.60 -26.43 -16.90
N LEU A 71 -11.89 -25.28 -16.85
CA LEU A 71 -11.59 -24.42 -17.98
C LEU A 71 -10.12 -24.55 -18.41
N THR A 72 -9.83 -24.10 -19.63
CA THR A 72 -8.45 -24.04 -20.13
C THR A 72 -7.72 -22.87 -19.51
N PHE A 73 -6.44 -23.05 -19.15
CA PHE A 73 -5.56 -21.99 -18.67
C PHE A 73 -4.49 -21.67 -19.71
N ILE A 74 -4.14 -20.40 -19.84
CA ILE A 74 -2.99 -19.91 -20.60
C ILE A 74 -2.15 -18.98 -19.72
N GLN A 75 -0.84 -19.03 -19.88
CA GLN A 75 0.03 -18.10 -19.17
C GLN A 75 -0.19 -16.66 -19.66
N GLU A 76 -0.14 -15.73 -18.73
CA GLU A 76 -0.41 -14.31 -18.95
C GLU A 76 0.47 -13.70 -20.05
N VAL A 77 1.78 -14.03 -20.04
CA VAL A 77 2.73 -13.58 -21.06
C VAL A 77 2.32 -14.02 -22.48
N MET A 78 1.77 -15.23 -22.60
CA MET A 78 1.33 -15.75 -23.90
C MET A 78 0.07 -15.05 -24.39
N ALA A 79 -0.90 -14.86 -23.49
CA ALA A 79 -2.13 -14.13 -23.78
C ALA A 79 -1.83 -12.67 -24.18
N GLU A 80 -1.04 -11.97 -23.39
CA GLU A 80 -0.68 -10.59 -23.63
C GLU A 80 0.10 -10.40 -24.93
N THR A 81 1.10 -11.26 -25.18
CA THR A 81 1.89 -11.23 -26.42
C THR A 81 0.99 -11.46 -27.66
N ALA A 82 0.05 -12.41 -27.58
CA ALA A 82 -0.88 -12.66 -28.66
C ALA A 82 -1.76 -11.43 -28.96
N ALA A 83 -2.27 -10.75 -27.92
CA ALA A 83 -3.05 -9.53 -28.07
C ALA A 83 -2.22 -8.41 -28.74
N VAL A 84 -0.99 -8.18 -28.27
CA VAL A 84 -0.12 -7.14 -28.82
C VAL A 84 0.25 -7.44 -30.28
N GLN A 85 0.61 -8.68 -30.58
CA GLN A 85 0.93 -9.08 -31.97
C GLN A 85 -0.27 -8.91 -32.91
N ARG A 86 -1.49 -9.10 -32.40
CA ARG A 86 -2.71 -8.98 -33.21
C ARG A 86 -3.08 -7.53 -33.47
N TRP A 87 -3.09 -6.68 -32.45
CA TRP A 87 -3.64 -5.32 -32.57
C TRP A 87 -2.59 -4.20 -32.61
N ASN A 88 -1.36 -4.47 -32.13
CA ASN A 88 -0.26 -3.50 -32.14
C ASN A 88 1.07 -4.15 -32.57
N PRO A 89 1.14 -4.75 -33.80
CA PRO A 89 2.30 -5.54 -34.25
C PRO A 89 3.58 -4.71 -34.45
N ASP A 90 3.47 -3.40 -34.44
CA ASP A 90 4.58 -2.46 -34.56
C ASP A 90 5.24 -2.13 -33.19
N ALA A 91 4.69 -2.59 -32.09
CA ALA A 91 5.32 -2.48 -30.79
C ALA A 91 6.63 -3.30 -30.72
N ASP A 92 7.64 -2.75 -30.08
CA ASP A 92 8.94 -3.40 -29.87
C ASP A 92 9.14 -3.82 -28.43
N VAL A 93 8.64 -3.03 -27.48
CA VAL A 93 8.73 -3.28 -26.03
C VAL A 93 7.37 -3.02 -25.41
N LEU A 94 6.98 -3.93 -24.54
CA LEU A 94 5.76 -3.83 -23.75
C LEU A 94 6.14 -3.57 -22.29
N LEU A 95 5.51 -2.57 -21.68
CA LEU A 95 5.55 -2.29 -20.25
C LEU A 95 4.14 -2.48 -19.69
N GLU A 96 3.98 -3.44 -18.78
CA GLU A 96 2.74 -3.69 -18.05
C GLU A 96 2.93 -3.38 -16.57
N LEU A 97 1.97 -2.63 -16.02
CA LEU A 97 1.82 -2.49 -14.58
C LEU A 97 0.52 -3.16 -14.14
N GLY A 98 0.67 -4.20 -13.32
CA GLY A 98 -0.42 -4.87 -12.63
C GLY A 98 -0.69 -4.31 -11.25
N GLY A 99 -1.52 -5.04 -10.48
CA GLY A 99 -1.81 -4.72 -9.08
C GLY A 99 -0.60 -4.92 -8.18
N GLU A 100 0.06 -6.07 -8.28
CA GLU A 100 1.21 -6.46 -7.44
C GLU A 100 2.47 -6.76 -8.24
N ASP A 101 2.38 -6.81 -9.55
CA ASP A 101 3.50 -7.08 -10.45
C ASP A 101 3.72 -5.97 -11.48
N ALA A 102 4.92 -5.90 -11.99
CA ALA A 102 5.31 -5.07 -13.12
C ALA A 102 6.15 -5.91 -14.07
N LYS A 103 5.93 -5.76 -15.36
CA LYS A 103 6.57 -6.57 -16.39
C LYS A 103 7.10 -5.72 -17.52
N ILE A 104 8.23 -6.14 -18.08
CA ILE A 104 8.74 -5.66 -19.36
C ILE A 104 8.88 -6.86 -20.28
N THR A 105 8.32 -6.77 -21.49
CA THR A 105 8.49 -7.78 -22.52
C THR A 105 9.13 -7.15 -23.76
N TYR A 106 10.31 -7.62 -24.14
CA TYR A 106 10.94 -7.31 -25.39
C TYR A 106 10.34 -8.22 -26.45
N LEU A 107 9.58 -7.67 -27.38
CA LEU A 107 8.76 -8.44 -28.31
C LEU A 107 9.56 -9.01 -29.51
N LYS A 108 10.71 -8.43 -29.82
CA LYS A 108 11.53 -8.79 -30.99
C LYS A 108 12.97 -9.06 -30.60
N PRO A 109 13.70 -9.99 -31.28
CA PRO A 109 13.20 -10.90 -32.34
C PRO A 109 12.36 -12.06 -31.79
N VAL A 110 12.53 -12.43 -30.53
CA VAL A 110 11.75 -13.44 -29.79
C VAL A 110 11.29 -12.80 -28.50
N PRO A 111 10.03 -12.98 -28.08
CA PRO A 111 9.55 -12.42 -26.84
C PRO A 111 10.40 -12.86 -25.63
N GLU A 112 10.92 -11.89 -24.88
CA GLU A 112 11.66 -12.10 -23.63
C GLU A 112 11.03 -11.22 -22.55
N GLN A 113 10.43 -11.86 -21.57
CA GLN A 113 9.79 -11.17 -20.44
C GLN A 113 10.70 -11.15 -19.22
N ARG A 114 10.64 -10.04 -18.52
CA ARG A 114 11.18 -9.87 -17.17
C ARG A 114 10.09 -9.29 -16.28
N MET A 115 10.06 -9.74 -15.06
CA MET A 115 9.09 -9.34 -14.06
C MET A 115 9.82 -8.89 -12.80
N ASN A 116 9.24 -7.95 -12.04
CA ASN A 116 9.74 -7.63 -10.71
C ASN A 116 9.71 -8.89 -9.83
N GLY A 117 10.69 -9.00 -8.96
CA GLY A 117 10.75 -10.10 -8.00
C GLY A 117 9.75 -9.90 -6.84
N SER A 118 10.17 -10.17 -5.63
CA SER A 118 9.32 -10.19 -4.43
C SER A 118 8.85 -8.81 -3.93
N CYS A 119 9.22 -7.70 -4.58
CA CYS A 119 8.91 -6.35 -4.10
C CYS A 119 7.77 -5.74 -4.91
N ALA A 120 6.67 -5.38 -4.23
CA ALA A 120 5.54 -4.66 -4.83
C ALA A 120 5.85 -3.17 -5.12
N GLY A 121 7.03 -2.68 -4.78
CA GLY A 121 7.46 -1.32 -5.13
C GLY A 121 7.41 -1.10 -6.64
N GLY A 122 6.72 -0.05 -7.07
CA GLY A 122 6.53 0.24 -8.49
C GLY A 122 5.31 -0.46 -9.12
N THR A 123 4.35 -0.92 -8.32
CA THR A 123 3.12 -1.57 -8.76
C THR A 123 1.87 -0.78 -8.37
N GLY A 124 0.70 -1.24 -8.80
CA GLY A 124 -0.58 -0.63 -8.44
C GLY A 124 -0.85 -0.59 -6.94
N ALA A 125 -0.52 -1.66 -6.21
CA ALA A 125 -0.68 -1.71 -4.76
C ALA A 125 0.18 -0.66 -4.05
N PHE A 126 1.41 -0.42 -4.53
CA PHE A 126 2.24 0.66 -4.00
C PHE A 126 1.63 2.04 -4.28
N ILE A 127 1.07 2.24 -5.47
CA ILE A 127 0.38 3.50 -5.82
C ILE A 127 -0.83 3.72 -4.92
N ASP A 128 -1.64 2.69 -4.64
CA ASP A 128 -2.79 2.76 -3.73
C ASP A 128 -2.35 3.13 -2.30
N GLN A 129 -1.23 2.56 -1.80
CA GLN A 129 -0.67 2.92 -0.50
C GLN A 129 -0.23 4.38 -0.42
N MET A 130 0.42 4.89 -1.48
CA MET A 130 0.86 6.27 -1.52
C MET A 130 -0.32 7.24 -1.66
N ALA A 131 -1.37 6.87 -2.37
CA ALA A 131 -2.61 7.63 -2.43
C ALA A 131 -3.24 7.75 -1.02
N THR A 132 -3.31 6.64 -0.28
CA THR A 132 -3.79 6.65 1.11
C THR A 132 -2.94 7.55 2.01
N LEU A 133 -1.61 7.51 1.88
CA LEU A 133 -0.70 8.37 2.64
C LEU A 133 -0.93 9.87 2.38
N LEU A 134 -1.32 10.21 1.15
CA LEU A 134 -1.64 11.59 0.74
C LEU A 134 -3.15 11.92 0.90
N HIS A 135 -3.89 11.10 1.68
CA HIS A 135 -5.32 11.27 1.97
C HIS A 135 -6.19 11.37 0.71
N THR A 136 -5.90 10.55 -0.29
CA THR A 136 -6.63 10.48 -1.57
C THR A 136 -6.75 9.04 -2.06
N ASP A 137 -7.39 8.85 -3.19
CA ASP A 137 -7.44 7.58 -3.93
C ASP A 137 -6.55 7.65 -5.18
N THR A 138 -6.45 6.55 -5.93
CA THR A 138 -5.63 6.49 -7.15
C THR A 138 -6.03 7.53 -8.22
N PRO A 139 -7.32 7.75 -8.54
CA PRO A 139 -7.73 8.86 -9.40
C PRO A 139 -7.30 10.23 -8.87
N GLY A 140 -7.52 10.49 -7.59
CA GLY A 140 -7.13 11.74 -6.94
C GLY A 140 -5.62 11.95 -6.92
N LEU A 141 -4.82 10.89 -6.74
CA LEU A 141 -3.36 10.96 -6.84
C LEU A 141 -2.93 11.39 -8.26
N ASN A 142 -3.57 10.84 -9.29
CA ASN A 142 -3.30 11.25 -10.68
C ASN A 142 -3.67 12.71 -10.93
N ASP A 143 -4.81 13.16 -10.41
CA ASP A 143 -5.27 14.56 -10.54
C ASP A 143 -4.35 15.53 -9.80
N LEU A 144 -3.88 15.18 -8.61
CA LEU A 144 -2.85 15.95 -7.90
C LEU A 144 -1.57 16.04 -8.75
N ALA A 145 -1.04 14.90 -9.19
CA ALA A 145 0.20 14.84 -9.96
C ALA A 145 0.13 15.69 -11.25
N SER A 146 -1.03 15.78 -11.90
CA SER A 146 -1.23 16.57 -13.11
C SER A 146 -1.03 18.09 -12.90
N ARG A 147 -1.13 18.56 -11.64
CA ARG A 147 -1.00 19.98 -11.25
C ARG A 147 0.33 20.29 -10.58
N ALA A 148 1.26 19.34 -10.55
CA ALA A 148 2.58 19.51 -9.95
C ALA A 148 3.41 20.58 -10.67
N LYS A 149 4.24 21.26 -9.89
CA LYS A 149 5.22 22.24 -10.39
C LYS A 149 6.65 21.78 -10.20
N THR A 150 6.88 20.91 -9.23
CA THR A 150 8.20 20.39 -8.84
C THR A 150 8.11 18.90 -8.62
N ILE A 151 9.17 18.18 -8.95
CA ILE A 151 9.34 16.76 -8.64
C ILE A 151 10.49 16.65 -7.64
N HIS A 152 10.19 16.20 -6.43
CA HIS A 152 11.19 15.96 -5.40
C HIS A 152 11.89 14.62 -5.62
N PRO A 153 13.18 14.50 -5.32
CA PRO A 153 13.86 13.22 -5.35
C PRO A 153 13.35 12.33 -4.22
N ILE A 154 12.73 11.24 -4.59
CA ILE A 154 12.25 10.19 -3.67
C ILE A 154 12.99 8.91 -4.01
N ALA A 155 13.42 8.16 -2.99
CA ALA A 155 14.11 6.90 -3.20
C ALA A 155 13.25 5.92 -3.99
N SER A 156 13.75 5.54 -5.16
CA SER A 156 13.09 4.59 -6.06
C SER A 156 13.55 3.15 -5.79
N ARG A 157 13.59 2.74 -4.50
CA ARG A 157 14.03 1.39 -4.11
C ARG A 157 12.90 0.49 -3.67
N CYS A 158 12.15 0.89 -2.67
CA CYS A 158 10.94 0.18 -2.24
C CYS A 158 9.94 1.18 -1.61
N GLY A 159 8.71 0.72 -1.40
CA GLY A 159 7.63 1.55 -0.84
C GLY A 159 7.93 2.14 0.53
N VAL A 160 8.76 1.46 1.31
CA VAL A 160 9.15 1.92 2.64
C VAL A 160 10.07 3.14 2.55
N PHE A 161 11.11 3.06 1.71
CA PHE A 161 12.00 4.21 1.52
C PHE A 161 11.27 5.40 0.90
N ALA A 162 10.33 5.15 -0.01
CA ALA A 162 9.49 6.21 -0.56
C ALA A 162 8.64 6.89 0.54
N LYS A 163 8.06 6.12 1.47
CA LYS A 163 7.34 6.69 2.63
C LYS A 163 8.27 7.50 3.53
N SER A 164 9.45 6.97 3.83
CA SER A 164 10.44 7.64 4.67
C SER A 164 10.95 8.96 4.06
N ASP A 165 11.04 9.02 2.72
CA ASP A 165 11.43 10.25 2.03
C ASP A 165 10.27 11.25 1.90
N LEU A 166 9.03 10.75 1.80
CA LEU A 166 7.84 11.61 1.72
C LEU A 166 7.56 12.31 3.03
N GLN A 167 7.73 11.63 4.16
CA GLN A 167 7.36 12.16 5.46
C GLN A 167 8.08 13.47 5.83
N PRO A 168 9.41 13.62 5.66
CA PRO A 168 10.08 14.90 5.86
C PRO A 168 9.54 15.99 4.95
N LEU A 169 9.28 15.68 3.67
CA LEU A 169 8.74 16.65 2.71
C LEU A 169 7.34 17.11 3.11
N ILE A 170 6.48 16.21 3.61
CA ILE A 170 5.16 16.55 4.17
C ILE A 170 5.34 17.49 5.36
N ASN A 171 6.22 17.14 6.29
CA ASN A 171 6.50 17.95 7.47
C ASN A 171 7.10 19.32 7.16
N GLU A 172 7.81 19.46 6.04
CA GLU A 172 8.34 20.72 5.52
C GLU A 172 7.31 21.54 4.74
N GLY A 173 6.08 21.04 4.59
CA GLY A 173 4.99 21.71 3.91
C GLY A 173 5.08 21.64 2.37
N ALA A 174 5.70 20.61 1.82
CA ALA A 174 5.69 20.39 0.38
C ALA A 174 4.24 20.20 -0.12
N ARG A 175 3.96 20.71 -1.32
CA ARG A 175 2.61 20.65 -1.89
C ARG A 175 2.24 19.22 -2.22
N HIS A 176 1.01 18.81 -1.91
CA HIS A 176 0.50 17.47 -2.21
C HIS A 176 0.58 17.13 -3.70
N GLU A 177 0.41 18.12 -4.59
CA GLU A 177 0.56 17.94 -6.04
C GLU A 177 2.00 17.53 -6.41
N ASP A 178 2.98 18.19 -5.81
CA ASP A 178 4.39 17.93 -6.08
C ASP A 178 4.82 16.57 -5.49
N LEU A 179 4.30 16.21 -4.31
CA LEU A 179 4.51 14.89 -3.71
C LEU A 179 3.89 13.78 -4.56
N ALA A 180 2.66 13.96 -5.05
CA ALA A 180 2.00 12.99 -5.92
C ALA A 180 2.80 12.72 -7.21
N ALA A 181 3.26 13.78 -7.88
CA ALA A 181 4.10 13.63 -9.08
C ALA A 181 5.46 12.97 -8.76
N SER A 182 6.03 13.24 -7.59
CA SER A 182 7.29 12.66 -7.14
C SER A 182 7.16 11.16 -6.88
N VAL A 183 6.03 10.73 -6.29
CA VAL A 183 5.69 9.30 -6.13
C VAL A 183 5.61 8.60 -7.48
N LEU A 184 4.85 9.17 -8.43
CA LEU A 184 4.70 8.55 -9.76
C LEU A 184 6.04 8.50 -10.51
N GLN A 185 6.90 9.51 -10.32
CA GLN A 185 8.26 9.51 -10.88
C GLN A 185 9.14 8.40 -10.27
N ALA A 186 9.05 8.20 -8.95
CA ALA A 186 9.76 7.13 -8.26
C ALA A 186 9.30 5.75 -8.73
N VAL A 187 7.99 5.53 -8.89
CA VAL A 187 7.40 4.31 -9.47
C VAL A 187 8.00 4.01 -10.85
N ALA A 188 7.97 4.99 -11.75
CA ALA A 188 8.48 4.81 -13.11
C ALA A 188 10.00 4.53 -13.12
N THR A 189 10.75 5.23 -12.29
CA THR A 189 12.20 5.04 -12.17
C THR A 189 12.54 3.65 -11.66
N GLN A 190 11.86 3.20 -10.61
CA GLN A 190 12.05 1.88 -10.02
C GLN A 190 11.68 0.76 -11.00
N CYS A 191 10.53 0.86 -11.67
CA CYS A 191 10.12 -0.10 -12.67
C CYS A 191 11.16 -0.24 -13.78
N ILE A 192 11.60 0.85 -14.38
CA ILE A 192 12.57 0.80 -15.47
C ILE A 192 13.93 0.27 -14.98
N ALA A 193 14.41 0.70 -13.83
CA ALA A 193 15.69 0.23 -13.29
C ALA A 193 15.65 -1.27 -12.95
N GLY A 194 14.59 -1.71 -12.27
CA GLY A 194 14.41 -3.10 -11.82
C GLY A 194 14.14 -4.08 -12.97
N LEU A 195 13.30 -3.69 -13.94
CA LEU A 195 12.91 -4.58 -15.03
C LEU A 195 13.93 -4.62 -16.16
N ALA A 196 14.43 -3.46 -16.58
CA ALA A 196 15.37 -3.42 -17.68
C ALA A 196 16.74 -3.98 -17.29
N CYS A 197 17.19 -3.83 -16.03
CA CYS A 197 18.48 -4.31 -15.52
C CYS A 197 19.64 -3.96 -16.50
N GLY A 198 19.68 -2.71 -16.97
CA GLY A 198 20.69 -2.25 -17.91
C GLY A 198 20.46 -2.62 -19.39
N ARG A 199 19.46 -3.46 -19.72
CA ARG A 199 19.13 -3.74 -21.12
C ARG A 199 18.49 -2.51 -21.76
N PRO A 200 18.93 -2.07 -22.95
CA PRO A 200 18.36 -0.90 -23.61
C PRO A 200 16.90 -1.11 -24.02
N ILE A 201 16.04 -0.16 -23.68
CA ILE A 201 14.68 -0.04 -24.20
C ILE A 201 14.77 0.79 -25.49
N ARG A 202 14.30 0.25 -26.60
CA ARG A 202 14.38 0.85 -27.95
C ARG A 202 13.13 0.59 -28.74
N GLY A 203 12.85 1.46 -29.73
CA GLY A 203 11.70 1.34 -30.63
C GLY A 203 10.41 1.85 -29.99
N LYS A 204 9.27 1.32 -30.41
CA LYS A 204 7.96 1.71 -29.92
C LYS A 204 7.63 0.96 -28.62
N VAL A 205 7.29 1.70 -27.57
CA VAL A 205 6.90 1.17 -26.27
C VAL A 205 5.39 1.21 -26.13
N ILE A 206 4.77 0.05 -25.86
CA ILE A 206 3.35 -0.04 -25.55
C ILE A 206 3.13 -0.10 -24.04
N PHE A 207 2.19 0.69 -23.51
CA PHE A 207 1.81 0.76 -22.12
C PHE A 207 0.53 -0.04 -21.88
N LEU A 208 0.59 -1.05 -21.01
CA LEU A 208 -0.53 -1.92 -20.65
C LEU A 208 -0.75 -2.00 -19.13
N GLY A 209 -1.88 -2.58 -18.74
CA GLY A 209 -2.27 -2.73 -17.34
C GLY A 209 -3.07 -1.54 -16.80
N GLY A 210 -3.76 -1.78 -15.68
CA GLY A 210 -4.67 -0.81 -15.07
C GLY A 210 -4.02 0.53 -14.71
N PRO A 211 -2.93 0.56 -13.93
CA PRO A 211 -2.27 1.80 -13.57
C PRO A 211 -1.85 2.65 -14.78
N LEU A 212 -1.27 2.04 -15.80
CA LEU A 212 -0.87 2.77 -17.01
C LEU A 212 -2.05 3.18 -17.89
N HIS A 213 -3.18 2.47 -17.81
CA HIS A 213 -4.41 2.88 -18.51
C HIS A 213 -5.08 4.08 -17.85
N PHE A 214 -5.32 4.01 -16.52
CA PHE A 214 -6.12 5.00 -15.80
C PHE A 214 -5.35 6.25 -15.37
N MET A 215 -4.00 6.22 -15.38
CA MET A 215 -3.18 7.32 -14.86
C MET A 215 -2.29 7.95 -15.94
N PRO A 216 -2.76 8.99 -16.66
CA PRO A 216 -1.94 9.74 -17.62
C PRO A 216 -0.64 10.27 -17.02
N SER A 217 -0.69 10.82 -15.79
CA SER A 217 0.49 11.36 -15.11
C SER A 217 1.57 10.31 -14.83
N LEU A 218 1.17 9.04 -14.66
CA LEU A 218 2.11 7.92 -14.53
C LEU A 218 2.80 7.62 -15.88
N ARG A 219 2.04 7.63 -17.00
CA ARG A 219 2.63 7.49 -18.34
C ARG A 219 3.63 8.60 -18.65
N ASP A 220 3.33 9.83 -18.25
CA ASP A 220 4.23 10.97 -18.38
C ASP A 220 5.52 10.76 -17.57
N ALA A 221 5.42 10.18 -16.35
CA ALA A 221 6.58 9.82 -15.55
C ALA A 221 7.44 8.76 -16.24
N PHE A 222 6.85 7.72 -16.82
CA PHE A 222 7.59 6.73 -17.63
C PHE A 222 8.24 7.37 -18.85
N SER A 223 7.55 8.27 -19.53
CA SER A 223 8.10 8.99 -20.69
C SER A 223 9.34 9.82 -20.30
N ARG A 224 9.31 10.52 -19.16
CA ARG A 224 10.47 11.24 -18.63
C ARG A 224 11.65 10.33 -18.32
N VAL A 225 11.41 9.14 -17.69
CA VAL A 225 12.49 8.18 -17.40
C VAL A 225 13.11 7.60 -18.67
N LEU A 226 12.32 7.50 -19.73
CA LEU A 226 12.74 6.98 -21.02
C LEU A 226 13.29 8.07 -21.97
N GLU A 227 13.23 9.35 -21.59
CA GLU A 227 13.78 10.45 -22.36
C GLU A 227 15.30 10.27 -22.57
N GLY A 228 15.77 10.60 -23.76
CA GLY A 228 17.19 10.40 -24.15
C GLY A 228 17.55 8.93 -24.44
N LYS A 229 16.65 7.96 -24.26
CA LYS A 229 16.81 6.59 -24.76
C LYS A 229 16.33 6.50 -26.22
N LYS A 230 16.66 5.39 -26.89
CA LYS A 230 16.29 5.17 -28.29
C LYS A 230 14.84 4.69 -28.41
N VAL A 231 13.90 5.42 -27.81
CA VAL A 231 12.46 5.18 -27.89
C VAL A 231 11.90 6.03 -29.03
N ASP A 232 11.23 5.40 -29.99
CA ASP A 232 10.70 6.04 -31.20
C ASP A 232 9.28 6.57 -30.99
N GLY A 233 8.58 6.11 -29.94
CA GLY A 233 7.25 6.56 -29.58
C GLY A 233 6.56 5.65 -28.58
N TYR A 234 5.39 6.09 -28.13
CA TYR A 234 4.57 5.39 -27.15
C TYR A 234 3.23 5.01 -27.75
N ILE A 235 2.76 3.80 -27.45
CA ILE A 235 1.43 3.29 -27.81
C ILE A 235 0.64 3.14 -26.52
N THR A 236 -0.51 3.77 -26.44
CA THR A 236 -1.47 3.61 -25.33
C THR A 236 -2.81 3.19 -25.91
N PRO A 237 -3.10 1.89 -25.96
CA PRO A 237 -4.38 1.40 -26.49
C PRO A 237 -5.57 1.88 -25.65
N GLU A 238 -6.73 2.04 -26.27
CA GLU A 238 -7.96 2.44 -25.59
C GLU A 238 -8.34 1.49 -24.43
N ARG A 239 -8.04 0.20 -24.59
CA ARG A 239 -8.36 -0.86 -23.61
C ARG A 239 -7.10 -1.51 -23.02
N ALA A 240 -6.09 -0.72 -22.74
CA ALA A 240 -4.79 -1.21 -22.25
C ALA A 240 -4.90 -2.11 -21.02
N GLN A 241 -5.91 -1.92 -20.17
CA GLN A 241 -6.16 -2.72 -18.97
C GLN A 241 -6.78 -4.10 -19.26
N LEU A 242 -7.24 -4.36 -20.49
CA LEU A 242 -7.93 -5.60 -20.88
C LEU A 242 -7.11 -6.50 -21.81
N TYR A 243 -5.91 -6.09 -22.21
CA TYR A 243 -5.13 -6.80 -23.24
C TYR A 243 -4.86 -8.26 -22.88
N VAL A 244 -4.60 -8.56 -21.64
CA VAL A 244 -4.40 -9.94 -21.17
C VAL A 244 -5.67 -10.77 -21.35
N ALA A 245 -6.84 -10.26 -20.95
CA ALA A 245 -8.12 -10.93 -21.15
C ALA A 245 -8.49 -11.04 -22.65
N MET A 246 -8.20 -10.00 -23.44
CA MET A 246 -8.40 -10.01 -24.89
C MET A 246 -7.55 -11.10 -25.55
N GLY A 247 -6.29 -11.23 -25.18
CA GLY A 247 -5.39 -12.27 -25.69
C GLY A 247 -5.82 -13.68 -25.28
N ALA A 248 -6.29 -13.86 -24.06
CA ALA A 248 -6.87 -15.13 -23.62
C ALA A 248 -8.15 -15.49 -24.42
N ALA A 249 -8.98 -14.50 -24.75
CA ALA A 249 -10.14 -14.70 -25.61
C ALA A 249 -9.73 -15.11 -27.04
N LEU A 250 -8.76 -14.40 -27.62
CA LEU A 250 -8.24 -14.63 -28.96
C LEU A 250 -7.66 -16.03 -29.15
N THR A 251 -6.95 -16.52 -28.13
CA THR A 251 -6.26 -17.83 -28.16
C THR A 251 -7.12 -19.00 -27.69
N SER A 252 -8.40 -18.77 -27.38
CA SER A 252 -9.26 -19.80 -26.81
C SER A 252 -9.64 -20.89 -27.84
N THR A 253 -9.23 -22.11 -27.54
CA THR A 253 -9.52 -23.32 -28.35
C THR A 253 -10.42 -24.33 -27.64
N SER A 254 -10.91 -23.98 -26.43
CA SER A 254 -11.76 -24.86 -25.63
C SER A 254 -13.10 -25.19 -26.31
N GLU A 255 -13.79 -26.25 -25.89
CA GLU A 255 -15.15 -26.51 -26.33
C GLU A 255 -16.09 -25.41 -25.82
N PRO A 256 -17.09 -24.96 -26.65
CA PRO A 256 -18.04 -23.96 -26.24
C PRO A 256 -18.92 -24.43 -25.07
N ILE A 257 -19.01 -23.65 -24.01
CA ILE A 257 -19.89 -23.89 -22.86
C ILE A 257 -20.95 -22.79 -22.74
N VAL A 258 -22.09 -23.13 -22.15
CA VAL A 258 -23.15 -22.16 -21.88
C VAL A 258 -22.68 -21.17 -20.81
N LEU A 259 -22.65 -19.90 -21.11
CA LEU A 259 -22.12 -18.85 -20.22
C LEU A 259 -22.84 -18.82 -18.86
N ALA A 260 -24.17 -18.93 -18.86
CA ALA A 260 -24.98 -19.00 -17.64
C ALA A 260 -24.65 -20.22 -16.76
N GLU A 261 -24.20 -21.34 -17.35
CA GLU A 261 -23.75 -22.51 -16.60
C GLU A 261 -22.41 -22.26 -15.91
N THR A 262 -21.49 -21.58 -16.60
CA THR A 262 -20.21 -21.16 -16.03
C THR A 262 -20.42 -20.20 -14.87
N ALA A 263 -21.31 -19.22 -15.00
CA ALA A 263 -21.71 -18.31 -13.95
C ALA A 263 -22.32 -19.02 -12.72
N LYS A 264 -23.09 -20.07 -12.94
CA LYS A 264 -23.60 -20.92 -11.85
C LYS A 264 -22.49 -21.69 -11.13
N ARG A 265 -21.58 -22.29 -11.88
CA ARG A 265 -20.46 -23.07 -11.32
C ARG A 265 -19.53 -22.18 -10.49
N SER A 266 -19.28 -20.93 -10.94
CA SER A 266 -18.39 -20.02 -10.26
C SER A 266 -18.84 -19.65 -8.84
N ARG A 267 -20.15 -19.62 -8.56
CA ARG A 267 -20.70 -19.36 -7.22
C ARG A 267 -20.32 -20.42 -6.18
N HIS A 268 -19.97 -21.63 -6.62
CA HIS A 268 -19.63 -22.78 -5.76
C HIS A 268 -18.18 -23.22 -5.95
N ALA A 269 -17.43 -22.54 -6.81
CA ALA A 269 -16.04 -22.83 -7.05
C ALA A 269 -15.21 -22.52 -5.80
N ARG A 270 -14.77 -23.53 -5.10
CA ARG A 270 -13.72 -23.40 -4.07
C ARG A 270 -12.40 -23.68 -4.77
N THR A 271 -11.52 -22.70 -4.82
CA THR A 271 -10.12 -22.93 -5.19
C THR A 271 -9.54 -23.93 -4.19
N GLN A 272 -9.19 -25.11 -4.69
CA GLN A 272 -8.54 -26.14 -3.88
C GLN A 272 -7.05 -25.84 -3.60
N ASN A 273 -6.57 -24.68 -3.99
CA ASN A 273 -5.24 -24.27 -3.60
C ASN A 273 -5.21 -24.11 -2.09
N GLY A 274 -4.91 -25.24 -1.46
CA GLY A 274 -4.89 -25.40 -0.05
C GLY A 274 -4.07 -24.28 0.58
N ILE A 275 -4.70 -23.57 1.48
CA ILE A 275 -4.01 -23.05 2.64
C ILE A 275 -3.40 -24.29 3.30
N SER A 276 -2.21 -24.69 2.82
CA SER A 276 -1.57 -25.94 3.21
C SER A 276 -1.13 -25.96 4.66
N GLN A 277 -1.15 -24.80 5.34
CA GLN A 277 -0.92 -24.68 6.78
C GLN A 277 -1.61 -23.40 7.29
N SER A 278 -2.85 -23.51 7.73
CA SER A 278 -3.45 -22.45 8.54
C SER A 278 -2.87 -22.53 9.96
N MET A 279 -2.44 -21.41 10.50
CA MET A 279 -2.17 -21.30 11.93
C MET A 279 -3.48 -21.52 12.71
N PRO A 280 -3.43 -22.09 13.91
CA PRO A 280 -4.61 -22.15 14.75
C PRO A 280 -5.09 -20.73 15.07
N PRO A 281 -6.39 -20.53 15.35
CA PRO A 281 -6.89 -19.24 15.78
C PRO A 281 -6.19 -18.79 17.06
N LEU A 282 -6.06 -17.47 17.25
CA LEU A 282 -5.44 -16.89 18.45
C LEU A 282 -6.13 -17.35 19.74
N PHE A 283 -7.45 -17.46 19.69
CA PHE A 283 -8.26 -17.97 20.80
C PHE A 283 -9.15 -19.10 20.27
N ARG A 284 -9.21 -20.21 21.01
CA ARG A 284 -9.99 -21.40 20.64
C ARG A 284 -11.43 -21.32 21.13
N SER A 285 -11.70 -20.44 22.13
CA SER A 285 -13.01 -20.22 22.70
C SER A 285 -13.13 -18.78 23.24
N GLU A 286 -14.37 -18.38 23.58
CA GLU A 286 -14.64 -17.10 24.24
C GLU A 286 -14.00 -17.02 25.64
N GLU A 287 -13.95 -18.15 26.37
CA GLU A 287 -13.34 -18.23 27.68
C GLU A 287 -11.82 -17.91 27.60
N GLU A 288 -11.12 -18.41 26.59
CA GLU A 288 -9.69 -18.15 26.39
C GLU A 288 -9.45 -16.67 26.07
N LEU A 289 -10.35 -16.02 25.32
CA LEU A 289 -10.33 -14.58 25.07
C LEU A 289 -10.62 -13.79 26.35
N ASP A 290 -11.59 -14.23 27.16
CA ASP A 290 -11.92 -13.58 28.43
C ASP A 290 -10.78 -13.68 29.44
N GLU A 291 -10.10 -14.82 29.55
CA GLU A 291 -8.90 -14.99 30.38
C GLU A 291 -7.77 -14.05 29.93
N PHE A 292 -7.58 -13.92 28.61
CA PHE A 292 -6.62 -12.97 28.05
C PHE A 292 -6.96 -11.54 28.42
N ASN A 293 -8.20 -11.12 28.21
CA ASN A 293 -8.68 -9.77 28.54
C ASN A 293 -8.60 -9.48 30.03
N GLN A 294 -8.95 -10.45 30.88
CA GLN A 294 -8.87 -10.32 32.34
C GLN A 294 -7.40 -10.14 32.79
N ARG A 295 -6.48 -10.95 32.28
CA ARG A 295 -5.06 -10.83 32.60
C ARG A 295 -4.53 -9.45 32.22
N HIS A 296 -4.89 -8.91 31.02
CA HIS A 296 -4.40 -7.62 30.56
C HIS A 296 -5.11 -6.43 31.21
N SER A 297 -6.32 -6.63 31.74
CA SER A 297 -7.07 -5.56 32.44
C SER A 297 -6.37 -5.05 33.71
N HIS A 298 -5.42 -5.82 34.26
CA HIS A 298 -4.61 -5.43 35.42
C HIS A 298 -3.43 -4.52 35.05
N ALA A 299 -3.03 -4.47 33.79
CA ALA A 299 -1.93 -3.62 33.31
C ALA A 299 -2.41 -2.17 33.12
N LYS A 300 -2.74 -1.49 34.21
CA LYS A 300 -3.20 -0.09 34.22
C LYS A 300 -2.22 0.80 34.95
N LEU A 301 -1.94 1.96 34.37
CA LEU A 301 -1.13 2.98 35.01
C LEU A 301 -1.99 3.80 36.00
N PRO A 302 -1.39 4.31 37.11
CA PRO A 302 -2.06 5.24 38.01
C PRO A 302 -2.50 6.49 37.24
N ARG A 303 -3.76 6.86 37.37
CA ARG A 303 -4.31 8.07 36.77
C ARG A 303 -5.06 8.88 37.81
N LEU A 304 -4.89 10.18 37.73
CA LEU A 304 -5.69 11.15 38.46
C LEU A 304 -6.59 11.89 37.45
N PRO A 305 -7.83 12.20 37.79
CA PRO A 305 -8.67 13.05 36.94
C PRO A 305 -8.05 14.43 36.77
N LEU A 306 -8.06 14.97 35.54
CA LEU A 306 -7.45 16.27 35.23
C LEU A 306 -8.05 17.41 36.09
N HIS A 307 -9.33 17.35 36.41
CA HIS A 307 -9.99 18.36 37.26
C HIS A 307 -9.50 18.37 38.72
N ASP A 308 -8.81 17.31 39.17
CA ASP A 308 -8.19 17.21 40.49
C ASP A 308 -6.72 17.68 40.49
N ALA A 309 -6.15 17.92 39.30
CA ALA A 309 -4.75 18.35 39.21
C ALA A 309 -4.54 19.73 39.84
N ARG A 310 -3.40 19.92 40.51
CA ARG A 310 -2.97 21.16 41.18
C ARG A 310 -1.48 21.32 41.02
N GLY A 311 -1.00 22.57 41.04
CA GLY A 311 0.42 22.87 41.01
C GLY A 311 1.08 22.66 39.68
N SER A 312 2.34 22.22 39.71
CA SER A 312 3.17 22.06 38.48
C SER A 312 2.84 20.75 37.76
N LEU A 313 2.55 20.85 36.51
CA LEU A 313 2.38 19.71 35.60
C LEU A 313 3.48 19.69 34.55
N PHE A 314 3.80 18.52 34.01
CA PHE A 314 4.83 18.33 33.00
C PHE A 314 4.23 17.66 31.77
N LEU A 315 4.41 18.28 30.62
CA LEU A 315 3.84 17.81 29.34
C LEU A 315 4.92 17.14 28.50
N GLY A 316 4.69 15.89 28.12
CA GLY A 316 5.45 15.18 27.09
C GLY A 316 4.66 15.10 25.80
N ILE A 317 5.28 15.40 24.67
CA ILE A 317 4.67 15.27 23.31
C ILE A 317 5.59 14.39 22.48
N ASP A 318 5.06 13.27 22.00
CA ASP A 318 5.68 12.42 20.99
C ASP A 318 5.05 12.73 19.63
N ALA A 319 5.78 13.43 18.79
CA ALA A 319 5.41 13.76 17.42
C ALA A 319 5.97 12.68 16.46
N GLY A 320 5.30 11.54 16.39
CA GLY A 320 5.68 10.45 15.48
C GLY A 320 5.40 10.76 14.01
N SER A 321 5.82 9.86 13.14
CA SER A 321 5.66 9.99 11.68
C SER A 321 4.19 10.00 11.22
N THR A 322 3.30 9.25 11.90
CA THR A 322 1.89 9.10 11.53
C THR A 322 0.93 9.51 12.63
N THR A 323 1.39 9.53 13.87
CA THR A 323 0.56 9.80 15.06
C THR A 323 1.23 10.78 15.98
N ILE A 324 0.42 11.51 16.73
CA ILE A 324 0.87 12.35 17.81
C ILE A 324 0.32 11.82 19.14
N LYS A 325 1.14 11.83 20.18
CA LYS A 325 0.75 11.45 21.53
C LYS A 325 1.17 12.54 22.49
N SER A 326 0.37 12.75 23.52
CA SER A 326 0.76 13.60 24.64
C SER A 326 0.39 12.96 25.95
N VAL A 327 1.21 13.23 26.95
CA VAL A 327 0.97 12.81 28.32
C VAL A 327 1.27 13.99 29.24
N LEU A 328 0.31 14.31 30.10
CA LEU A 328 0.47 15.31 31.17
C LEU A 328 0.58 14.55 32.49
N ILE A 329 1.65 14.81 33.24
CA ILE A 329 1.90 14.18 34.52
C ILE A 329 2.06 15.24 35.63
N ASP A 330 1.76 14.85 36.88
CA ASP A 330 2.03 15.67 38.08
C ASP A 330 3.44 15.42 38.64
N GLU A 331 3.81 16.13 39.73
CA GLU A 331 5.08 15.99 40.42
C GLU A 331 5.32 14.60 41.00
N SER A 332 4.25 13.81 41.19
CA SER A 332 4.30 12.42 41.68
C SER A 332 4.30 11.40 40.54
N LEU A 333 4.44 11.86 39.30
CA LEU A 333 4.43 11.06 38.05
C LEU A 333 3.10 10.34 37.78
N ASN A 334 1.99 10.80 38.37
CA ASN A 334 0.68 10.29 38.02
C ASN A 334 0.24 10.91 36.69
N ILE A 335 -0.34 10.10 35.81
CA ILE A 335 -0.92 10.59 34.56
C ILE A 335 -2.23 11.32 34.87
N VAL A 336 -2.31 12.61 34.54
CA VAL A 336 -3.51 13.43 34.70
C VAL A 336 -4.28 13.62 33.40
N ALA A 337 -3.61 13.60 32.25
CA ALA A 337 -4.22 13.57 30.93
C ALA A 337 -3.36 12.80 29.94
N SER A 338 -3.98 12.26 28.92
CA SER A 338 -3.25 11.65 27.79
C SER A 338 -4.08 11.76 26.52
N HIS A 339 -3.39 11.98 25.40
CA HIS A 339 -4.00 12.04 24.07
C HIS A 339 -3.23 11.14 23.11
N TYR A 340 -3.94 10.52 22.15
CA TYR A 340 -3.37 9.72 21.08
C TYR A 340 -4.25 9.88 19.83
N ALA A 341 -3.70 10.42 18.75
CA ALA A 341 -4.42 10.61 17.50
C ALA A 341 -3.50 10.50 16.27
N SER A 342 -4.08 10.39 15.09
CA SER A 342 -3.36 10.65 13.85
C SER A 342 -2.91 12.10 13.80
N ASN A 343 -1.71 12.36 13.28
CA ASN A 343 -1.22 13.73 13.04
C ASN A 343 -1.62 14.26 11.66
N GLU A 344 -2.27 13.44 10.83
CA GLU A 344 -2.75 13.78 9.49
C GLU A 344 -1.69 14.46 8.60
N GLY A 345 -0.40 14.20 8.86
CA GLY A 345 0.71 14.85 8.16
C GLY A 345 1.02 16.28 8.63
N ASP A 346 0.32 16.79 9.65
CA ASP A 346 0.57 18.11 10.26
C ASP A 346 0.70 17.99 11.79
N PRO A 347 1.89 17.59 12.28
CA PRO A 347 2.11 17.41 13.71
C PRO A 347 2.05 18.74 14.50
N VAL A 348 2.28 19.89 13.85
CA VAL A 348 2.21 21.20 14.53
C VAL A 348 0.77 21.57 14.85
N SER A 349 -0.12 21.54 13.86
CA SER A 349 -1.54 21.82 14.09
C SER A 349 -2.15 20.86 15.10
N ALA A 350 -1.80 19.57 15.04
CA ALA A 350 -2.24 18.57 16.00
C ALA A 350 -1.73 18.89 17.42
N ALA A 351 -0.47 19.31 17.59
CA ALA A 351 0.08 19.69 18.89
C ALA A 351 -0.57 20.94 19.46
N VAL A 352 -0.83 21.95 18.63
CA VAL A 352 -1.55 23.18 19.03
C VAL A 352 -2.97 22.86 19.51
N GLN A 353 -3.67 21.95 18.79
CA GLN A 353 -5.03 21.52 19.22
C GLN A 353 -5.00 20.82 20.57
N ILE A 354 -4.04 19.91 20.79
CA ILE A 354 -3.86 19.23 22.07
C ILE A 354 -3.65 20.25 23.21
N LEU A 355 -2.80 21.25 22.99
CA LEU A 355 -2.58 22.29 23.98
C LEU A 355 -3.83 23.11 24.26
N ALA A 356 -4.57 23.50 23.21
CA ALA A 356 -5.82 24.24 23.37
C ALA A 356 -6.83 23.45 24.23
N ASP A 357 -7.02 22.17 23.91
CA ASP A 357 -7.94 21.29 24.64
C ASP A 357 -7.51 21.10 26.12
N LEU A 358 -6.19 21.00 26.38
CA LEU A 358 -5.66 20.91 27.73
C LEU A 358 -5.91 22.21 28.52
N TYR A 359 -5.64 23.38 27.94
CA TYR A 359 -5.86 24.67 28.61
C TYR A 359 -7.35 24.95 28.84
N ASP A 360 -8.23 24.51 27.96
CA ASP A 360 -9.69 24.67 28.10
C ASP A 360 -10.26 23.80 29.24
N THR A 361 -9.62 22.67 29.55
CA THR A 361 -10.10 21.68 30.52
C THR A 361 -9.32 21.65 31.82
N MET A 362 -8.13 22.23 31.84
CA MET A 362 -7.25 22.23 33.00
C MET A 362 -7.75 23.20 34.11
N PRO A 363 -7.73 22.80 35.40
CA PRO A 363 -8.12 23.70 36.48
C PRO A 363 -7.14 24.87 36.62
N ALA A 364 -7.67 26.02 37.06
CA ALA A 364 -6.89 27.26 37.21
C ALA A 364 -5.74 27.17 38.22
N GLU A 365 -5.78 26.19 39.12
CA GLU A 365 -4.75 25.92 40.14
C GLU A 365 -3.62 25.04 39.61
N ALA A 366 -3.70 24.55 38.38
CA ALA A 366 -2.68 23.75 37.73
C ALA A 366 -2.00 24.57 36.61
N THR A 367 -0.69 24.36 36.43
CA THR A 367 0.08 25.02 35.34
C THR A 367 1.02 24.03 34.70
N ILE A 368 1.18 24.08 33.37
CA ILE A 368 2.22 23.35 32.67
C ILE A 368 3.56 24.05 32.95
N ALA A 369 4.38 23.44 33.77
CA ALA A 369 5.64 24.01 34.21
C ALA A 369 6.80 23.78 33.25
N ARG A 370 6.76 22.65 32.51
CA ARG A 370 7.73 22.34 31.43
C ARG A 370 7.09 21.43 30.37
N THR A 371 7.58 21.59 29.14
CA THR A 371 7.19 20.76 28.00
C THR A 371 8.44 20.14 27.38
N CYS A 372 8.37 18.83 27.11
CA CYS A 372 9.41 18.07 26.41
C CYS A 372 8.81 17.42 25.16
N THR A 373 9.50 17.53 24.05
CA THR A 373 9.09 16.93 22.76
C THR A 373 10.03 15.77 22.42
N THR A 374 9.50 14.77 21.68
CA THR A 374 10.26 13.64 21.17
C THR A 374 9.63 13.14 19.85
N GLY A 375 10.23 12.15 19.20
CA GLY A 375 9.77 11.56 17.96
C GLY A 375 10.32 12.26 16.70
N TYR A 376 9.91 11.80 15.52
CA TYR A 376 10.41 12.33 14.24
C TYR A 376 10.15 13.83 14.02
N GLY A 377 9.03 14.35 14.52
CA GLY A 377 8.66 15.77 14.46
C GLY A 377 9.15 16.60 15.64
N GLU A 378 10.02 16.06 16.51
CA GLU A 378 10.49 16.68 17.74
C GLU A 378 10.92 18.13 17.54
N GLY A 379 11.87 18.38 16.64
CA GLY A 379 12.44 19.72 16.44
C GLY A 379 11.42 20.72 15.90
N LEU A 380 10.51 20.27 15.04
CA LEU A 380 9.46 21.13 14.47
C LEU A 380 8.43 21.53 15.53
N VAL A 381 7.91 20.56 16.28
CA VAL A 381 6.93 20.82 17.36
C VAL A 381 7.57 21.61 18.49
N LYS A 382 8.83 21.30 18.85
CA LYS A 382 9.60 22.08 19.84
C LYS A 382 9.68 23.55 19.47
N ALA A 383 10.05 23.85 18.23
CA ALA A 383 10.16 25.21 17.75
C ALA A 383 8.81 25.93 17.68
N ALA A 384 7.76 25.25 17.24
CA ALA A 384 6.42 25.83 17.08
C ALA A 384 5.75 26.14 18.42
N LEU A 385 5.97 25.32 19.44
CA LEU A 385 5.39 25.47 20.79
C LEU A 385 6.31 26.20 21.77
N GLU A 386 7.54 26.55 21.36
CA GLU A 386 8.59 27.10 22.24
C GLU A 386 8.86 26.18 23.45
N ALA A 387 8.80 24.82 23.22
CA ALA A 387 9.01 23.86 24.29
C ALA A 387 10.45 23.93 24.80
N GLU A 388 10.63 23.78 26.12
CA GLU A 388 11.93 23.93 26.77
C GLU A 388 12.90 22.82 26.39
N ASP A 389 12.40 21.58 26.31
CA ASP A 389 13.24 20.40 26.13
C ASP A 389 12.84 19.60 24.88
N GLY A 390 13.81 18.89 24.30
CA GLY A 390 13.63 17.83 23.33
C GLY A 390 14.47 16.62 23.76
N GLU A 391 13.95 15.43 23.63
CA GLU A 391 14.66 14.20 24.01
C GLU A 391 14.62 13.19 22.87
N VAL A 392 15.69 12.45 22.73
CA VAL A 392 15.77 11.35 21.77
C VAL A 392 14.75 10.26 22.14
N GLU A 393 13.99 9.81 21.16
CA GLU A 393 12.87 8.87 21.34
C GLU A 393 13.27 7.60 22.11
N THR A 394 14.43 6.99 21.80
CA THR A 394 14.94 5.81 22.51
C THR A 394 15.22 6.06 23.98
N MET A 395 15.67 7.27 24.35
CA MET A 395 15.88 7.67 25.72
C MET A 395 14.57 7.90 26.46
N ALA A 396 13.60 8.51 25.79
CA ALA A 396 12.25 8.70 26.34
C ALA A 396 11.59 7.34 26.63
N HIS A 397 11.65 6.40 25.69
CA HIS A 397 11.18 5.02 25.88
C HIS A 397 11.85 4.33 27.05
N TYR A 398 13.18 4.38 27.11
CA TYR A 398 13.91 3.74 28.20
C TYR A 398 13.53 4.32 29.57
N ARG A 399 13.46 5.64 29.70
CA ARG A 399 13.11 6.29 30.95
C ARG A 399 11.72 5.92 31.46
N ALA A 400 10.74 5.89 30.56
CA ALA A 400 9.39 5.46 30.91
C ALA A 400 9.34 3.98 31.27
N ALA A 401 10.03 3.11 30.52
CA ALA A 401 10.06 1.68 30.78
C ALA A 401 10.74 1.36 32.11
N ASP A 402 11.88 1.97 32.43
CA ASP A 402 12.60 1.74 33.69
C ASP A 402 11.84 2.27 34.91
N HIS A 403 11.09 3.38 34.75
CA HIS A 403 10.21 3.88 35.79
C HIS A 403 9.06 2.92 36.10
N LEU A 404 8.41 2.36 35.03
CA LEU A 404 7.26 1.48 35.20
C LEU A 404 7.63 0.03 35.53
N LEU A 405 8.78 -0.41 35.06
CA LEU A 405 9.35 -1.74 35.28
C LEU A 405 10.83 -1.62 35.63
N PRO A 406 11.17 -1.27 36.88
CA PRO A 406 12.55 -1.10 37.28
C PRO A 406 13.41 -2.32 37.02
N GLY A 407 14.57 -2.09 36.39
CA GLY A 407 15.48 -3.16 36.00
C GLY A 407 15.10 -3.85 34.67
N VAL A 408 14.34 -3.19 33.80
CA VAL A 408 14.08 -3.66 32.46
C VAL A 408 15.39 -3.92 31.69
N THR A 409 15.48 -5.07 31.02
CA THR A 409 16.69 -5.50 30.28
C THR A 409 16.50 -5.49 28.78
N ALA A 410 15.25 -5.41 28.31
CA ALA A 410 14.92 -5.39 26.89
C ALA A 410 13.64 -4.57 26.64
N ILE A 411 13.66 -3.73 25.62
CA ILE A 411 12.51 -2.96 25.17
C ILE A 411 12.32 -3.25 23.68
N ILE A 412 11.11 -3.65 23.29
CA ILE A 412 10.69 -3.76 21.92
C ILE A 412 9.67 -2.66 21.68
N ASP A 413 10.02 -1.73 20.79
CA ASP A 413 9.14 -0.68 20.31
C ASP A 413 8.72 -0.98 18.90
N ILE A 414 7.41 -0.98 18.63
CA ILE A 414 6.82 -1.16 17.31
C ILE A 414 6.05 0.11 16.98
N GLY A 415 6.68 0.99 16.22
CA GLY A 415 6.13 2.24 15.76
C GLY A 415 5.25 2.10 14.52
N GLY A 416 4.80 3.23 13.96
CA GLY A 416 4.03 3.26 12.72
C GLY A 416 4.83 2.81 11.51
N GLN A 417 6.11 3.18 11.43
CA GLN A 417 6.98 2.95 10.28
C GLN A 417 8.30 2.25 10.59
N ASP A 418 8.68 2.15 11.84
CA ASP A 418 9.92 1.51 12.29
C ASP A 418 9.69 0.59 13.48
N MET A 419 10.66 -0.26 13.76
CA MET A 419 10.74 -1.08 14.95
C MET A 419 12.11 -0.89 15.59
N LYS A 420 12.15 -0.85 16.90
CA LYS A 420 13.41 -0.74 17.66
C LYS A 420 13.46 -1.84 18.72
N TYR A 421 14.63 -2.43 18.85
CA TYR A 421 14.96 -3.29 19.97
C TYR A 421 16.10 -2.65 20.76
N LEU A 422 15.85 -2.33 22.04
CA LEU A 422 16.84 -1.79 22.93
C LEU A 422 17.24 -2.87 23.93
N ARG A 423 18.54 -3.14 24.02
CA ARG A 423 19.11 -3.96 25.09
C ARG A 423 19.61 -3.06 26.19
N VAL A 424 19.23 -3.36 27.43
CA VAL A 424 19.66 -2.61 28.62
C VAL A 424 20.49 -3.50 29.49
N VAL A 425 21.66 -3.03 29.89
CA VAL A 425 22.60 -3.71 30.82
C VAL A 425 23.02 -2.70 31.87
N ASP A 426 22.94 -3.07 33.15
CA ASP A 426 23.32 -2.21 34.27
C ASP A 426 22.68 -0.80 34.21
N GLN A 427 21.40 -0.73 33.83
CA GLN A 427 20.63 0.52 33.70
C GLN A 427 21.16 1.46 32.58
N VAL A 428 21.88 0.94 31.62
CA VAL A 428 22.37 1.68 30.44
C VAL A 428 21.93 0.97 29.19
N ILE A 429 21.55 1.73 28.18
CA ILE A 429 21.28 1.18 26.83
C ILE A 429 22.60 0.71 26.24
N ASP A 430 22.81 -0.61 26.18
CA ASP A 430 24.00 -1.27 25.65
C ASP A 430 24.02 -1.31 24.14
N SER A 431 22.86 -1.59 23.55
CA SER A 431 22.74 -1.63 22.08
C SER A 431 21.31 -1.31 21.64
N ILE A 432 21.22 -0.77 20.43
CA ILE A 432 19.97 -0.47 19.73
C ILE A 432 20.02 -1.13 18.36
N SER A 433 19.01 -1.94 18.07
CA SER A 433 18.78 -2.47 16.72
C SER A 433 17.51 -1.83 16.16
N VAL A 434 17.62 -1.23 14.97
CA VAL A 434 16.51 -0.57 14.29
C VAL A 434 16.23 -1.31 13.00
N ASN A 435 14.96 -1.54 12.69
CA ASN A 435 14.55 -1.98 11.38
C ASN A 435 14.40 -0.75 10.47
N GLU A 436 15.42 -0.46 9.68
CA GLU A 436 15.45 0.67 8.76
C GLU A 436 15.07 0.29 7.32
N GLU A 437 15.00 -1.00 7.02
CA GLU A 437 14.90 -1.48 5.63
C GLU A 437 13.49 -1.89 5.21
N CYS A 438 12.56 -2.13 6.14
CA CYS A 438 11.24 -2.65 5.78
C CYS A 438 10.19 -2.34 6.86
N SER A 439 9.06 -1.73 6.49
CA SER A 439 7.92 -1.53 7.38
C SER A 439 7.13 -2.82 7.66
N SER A 440 7.56 -3.94 7.11
CA SER A 440 7.04 -5.26 7.43
C SER A 440 7.23 -5.54 8.92
N GLY A 441 6.14 -5.69 9.66
CA GLY A 441 6.14 -5.80 11.11
C GLY A 441 5.93 -4.49 11.88
N CYS A 442 5.78 -3.35 11.20
CA CYS A 442 5.40 -2.07 11.81
C CYS A 442 3.89 -1.82 11.73
N GLY A 443 3.40 -0.80 12.45
CA GLY A 443 1.98 -0.47 12.49
C GLY A 443 1.37 -0.19 11.12
N SER A 444 2.10 0.46 10.22
CA SER A 444 1.63 0.75 8.86
C SER A 444 1.36 -0.51 8.03
N PHE A 445 1.99 -1.64 8.33
CA PHE A 445 1.71 -2.92 7.68
C PHE A 445 0.34 -3.49 8.09
N LEU A 446 -0.10 -3.20 9.31
CA LEU A 446 -1.40 -3.64 9.81
C LEU A 446 -2.57 -2.79 9.28
N GLN A 447 -2.28 -1.59 8.77
CA GLN A 447 -3.28 -0.62 8.29
C GLN A 447 -3.57 -0.74 6.78
N THR A 448 -2.79 -1.54 6.07
CA THR A 448 -2.95 -1.82 4.63
C THR A 448 -3.60 -3.16 4.40
#